data_b465b97d98da1a2e63c0d565bb4cc873
#
_entry.id   b465b97d98da1a2e63c0d565bb4cc873
#
_cell.length_a   1.000
_cell.length_b   1.000
_cell.length_c   1.000
_cell.angle_alpha   90.00
_cell.angle_beta   90.00
_cell.angle_gamma   90.00
#
_symmetry.space_group_name_H-M   'P 1'
#
loop_
_entity.id
_entity.type
_entity.pdbx_description
1 polymer ?
#
loop_
_entity_poly.entity_id
_entity_poly.type
_entity_poly.pdbx_seq_one_letter_code
_entity_poly.pdbx_strand_id
1 'polypeptide(L)'
;MDRNRYIQEGYRQLNDANVYQRTDATAISDIERDISQLADQLHEDEVITEDMHQHAVRKDTRPARFYLLPKVHKKGVPGRPVISACGSATEGLSEIVDYFLQPYLPFIPSYIKDTDDFIRKIRNINVIPPGAFLVTIDVVALYPSIPHSDGLKALRDFLNDCNLPSKVVNGILRMTELVLKKNVFEFNSEYFLQLSGTAIGTKLAPAYANIFMSVFERALLSGTCNQPFSWLRYIDDIFVIWTHGEAKLKEFLSYINSLNPSIQFTSDYSRDCVNFLDVSVSVDLNGSIATDLYVKPTDTHQYLLATSCHPNHTKRSIPYSQALRILRICSSLETAKLRCSELTDSLVKRGYNRKKVNVQIERAITNFTNPMPVGESKTARPVYFNVQFHPSLPDIKGILQRYMPLLHQSEKLKTAVPNIPIISFSQPSNLGSTLCRAKLRQPPGVNDRTSKPPQICGKNRCKLCTFLICSDSITSTANNKTFKCYNRDTTCDSEWIVYVIQCPICNLQYVGQSNNFRSRMNGHKSDFRLYAAGNLNKMDNKLLYDHLIQHNLDYFHVCIVDFVHVANNSREQLQQLLNGKERKWIWNLGSITPHGLNQDDGFYSQNKKCRSL
;
A
#
# COMPACT_ATOMS: atom_id res chain seq x y z
N MET A 1 18.74 9.02 0.35
CA MET A 1 18.69 9.36 1.80
C MET A 1 18.97 8.07 2.55
N ASP A 2 19.93 8.04 3.46
CA ASP A 2 20.20 6.89 4.32
C ASP A 2 19.12 6.77 5.42
N ARG A 3 19.08 5.61 6.12
CA ARG A 3 18.06 5.30 7.11
C ARG A 3 18.05 6.28 8.29
N ASN A 4 19.23 6.64 8.79
CA ASN A 4 19.32 7.49 9.98
C ASN A 4 18.82 8.90 9.68
N ARG A 5 19.21 9.46 8.55
CA ARG A 5 18.74 10.76 8.09
C ARG A 5 17.22 10.76 7.82
N TYR A 6 16.70 9.65 7.28
CA TYR A 6 15.25 9.49 7.08
C TYR A 6 14.48 9.48 8.41
N ILE A 7 14.98 8.76 9.41
CA ILE A 7 14.38 8.70 10.75
C ILE A 7 14.46 10.06 11.43
N GLN A 8 15.62 10.75 11.36
CA GLN A 8 15.80 12.09 11.90
C GLN A 8 14.80 13.10 11.30
N GLU A 9 14.63 13.08 9.97
CA GLU A 9 13.66 13.95 9.30
C GLU A 9 12.22 13.62 9.71
N GLY A 10 11.89 12.33 9.90
CA GLY A 10 10.59 11.91 10.44
C GLY A 10 10.32 12.49 11.82
N TYR A 11 11.25 12.31 12.75
CA TYR A 11 11.11 12.87 14.11
C TYR A 11 11.16 14.39 14.12
N ARG A 12 11.93 15.04 13.23
CA ARG A 12 11.90 16.51 13.11
C ARG A 12 10.50 17.04 12.86
N GLN A 13 9.71 16.33 12.02
CA GLN A 13 8.32 16.71 11.76
C GLN A 13 7.37 16.27 12.88
N LEU A 14 7.52 15.04 13.40
CA LEU A 14 6.64 14.48 14.43
C LEU A 14 6.81 15.10 15.82
N ASN A 15 7.88 15.84 16.06
CA ASN A 15 8.11 16.59 17.29
C ASN A 15 7.42 17.96 17.30
N ASP A 16 6.71 18.34 16.23
CA ASP A 16 5.84 19.52 16.26
C ASP A 16 4.58 19.22 17.10
N ALA A 17 4.60 19.66 18.35
CA ALA A 17 3.52 19.41 19.30
C ALA A 17 2.18 20.09 18.95
N ASN A 18 2.19 21.06 18.02
CA ASN A 18 0.94 21.68 17.53
C ASN A 18 0.22 20.77 16.52
N VAL A 19 0.96 19.85 15.88
CA VAL A 19 0.44 18.99 14.80
C VAL A 19 0.33 17.53 15.25
N TYR A 20 1.26 17.04 16.08
CA TYR A 20 1.33 15.64 16.47
C TYR A 20 1.54 15.45 17.97
N GLN A 21 0.93 14.42 18.51
CA GLN A 21 1.08 14.00 19.91
C GLN A 21 1.48 12.53 19.98
N ARG A 22 2.42 12.17 20.84
CA ARG A 22 2.73 10.77 21.12
C ARG A 22 1.57 10.09 21.85
N THR A 23 1.28 8.84 21.48
CA THR A 23 0.24 8.00 22.07
C THR A 23 0.73 6.56 22.14
N ASP A 24 -0.14 5.65 22.50
CA ASP A 24 0.15 4.21 22.58
C ASP A 24 -0.79 3.36 21.70
N ALA A 25 -0.54 2.06 21.66
CA ALA A 25 -1.30 1.12 20.83
C ALA A 25 -2.75 0.92 21.34
N THR A 26 -3.08 1.23 22.60
CA THR A 26 -4.42 1.03 23.18
C THR A 26 -5.43 1.98 22.55
N ALA A 27 -4.97 3.15 22.08
CA ALA A 27 -5.80 4.12 21.37
C ALA A 27 -6.50 3.52 20.14
N ILE A 28 -5.94 2.49 19.50
CA ILE A 28 -6.53 1.85 18.31
C ILE A 28 -7.82 1.12 18.67
N SER A 29 -7.83 0.37 19.77
CA SER A 29 -9.02 -0.35 20.23
C SER A 29 -10.15 0.61 20.67
N ASP A 30 -9.79 1.76 21.24
CA ASP A 30 -10.77 2.80 21.56
C ASP A 30 -11.36 3.41 20.29
N ILE A 31 -10.54 3.63 19.25
CA ILE A 31 -11.01 4.11 17.95
C ILE A 31 -11.95 3.10 17.29
N GLU A 32 -11.63 1.82 17.31
CA GLU A 32 -12.48 0.76 16.75
C GLU A 32 -13.86 0.74 17.44
N ARG A 33 -13.89 0.90 18.77
CA ARG A 33 -15.14 0.99 19.53
C ARG A 33 -15.94 2.24 19.17
N ASP A 34 -15.29 3.42 19.10
CA ASP A 34 -15.94 4.68 18.75
C ASP A 34 -16.55 4.61 17.33
N ILE A 35 -15.83 3.97 16.38
CA ILE A 35 -16.31 3.75 15.02
C ILE A 35 -17.53 2.83 14.99
N SER A 36 -17.49 1.71 15.73
CA SER A 36 -18.63 0.79 15.80
C SER A 36 -19.87 1.49 16.34
N GLN A 37 -19.73 2.19 17.47
CA GLN A 37 -20.85 2.94 18.06
C GLN A 37 -21.42 4.01 17.14
N LEU A 38 -20.55 4.74 16.42
CA LEU A 38 -21.01 5.73 15.45
C LEU A 38 -21.73 5.08 14.26
N ALA A 39 -21.18 3.98 13.74
CA ALA A 39 -21.76 3.26 12.60
C ALA A 39 -23.13 2.67 12.96
N ASP A 40 -23.28 2.08 14.17
CA ASP A 40 -24.56 1.57 14.67
C ASP A 40 -25.62 2.69 14.72
N GLN A 41 -25.29 3.84 15.30
CA GLN A 41 -26.18 5.01 15.37
C GLN A 41 -26.57 5.56 13.98
N LEU A 42 -25.59 5.65 13.06
CA LEU A 42 -25.87 6.15 11.70
C LEU A 42 -26.71 5.18 10.88
N HIS A 43 -26.60 3.88 11.15
CA HIS A 43 -27.44 2.87 10.52
C HIS A 43 -28.87 2.90 11.09
N GLU A 44 -29.05 2.96 12.40
CA GLU A 44 -30.35 3.16 13.06
C GLU A 44 -31.04 4.45 12.59
N ASP A 45 -30.24 5.48 12.37
CA ASP A 45 -30.66 6.75 11.80
C ASP A 45 -30.95 6.70 10.29
N GLU A 46 -30.75 5.60 9.60
CA GLU A 46 -30.90 5.44 8.15
C GLU A 46 -30.03 6.42 7.31
N VAL A 47 -28.91 6.88 7.87
CA VAL A 47 -27.94 7.71 7.14
C VAL A 47 -27.03 6.87 6.27
N ILE A 48 -26.66 5.67 6.75
CA ILE A 48 -25.85 4.70 6.01
C ILE A 48 -26.60 3.38 5.85
N THR A 49 -26.31 2.67 4.75
CA THR A 49 -26.88 1.35 4.49
C THR A 49 -26.18 0.26 5.30
N GLU A 50 -26.77 -0.94 5.38
CA GLU A 50 -26.15 -2.11 6.01
C GLU A 50 -24.78 -2.43 5.40
N ASP A 51 -24.63 -2.36 4.07
CA ASP A 51 -23.34 -2.57 3.39
C ASP A 51 -22.29 -1.53 3.82
N MET A 52 -22.69 -0.27 3.97
CA MET A 52 -21.80 0.80 4.47
C MET A 52 -21.45 0.59 5.94
N HIS A 53 -22.41 0.16 6.77
CA HIS A 53 -22.16 -0.18 8.17
C HIS A 53 -21.10 -1.29 8.29
N GLN A 54 -21.27 -2.41 7.58
CA GLN A 54 -20.31 -3.51 7.56
C GLN A 54 -18.94 -3.07 7.01
N HIS A 55 -18.93 -2.12 6.07
CA HIS A 55 -17.71 -1.54 5.53
C HIS A 55 -16.99 -0.61 6.53
N ALA A 56 -17.74 0.12 7.34
CA ALA A 56 -17.19 1.00 8.38
C ALA A 56 -16.57 0.20 9.52
N VAL A 57 -17.27 -0.85 9.99
CA VAL A 57 -16.85 -1.70 11.12
C VAL A 57 -15.93 -2.81 10.62
N ARG A 58 -14.66 -2.48 10.40
CA ARG A 58 -13.65 -3.45 9.93
C ARG A 58 -13.11 -4.29 11.08
N LYS A 59 -12.86 -5.57 10.78
CA LYS A 59 -12.14 -6.49 11.68
C LYS A 59 -10.66 -6.53 11.26
N ASP A 60 -9.79 -6.88 12.22
CA ASP A 60 -8.33 -7.03 11.99
C ASP A 60 -7.65 -5.75 11.47
N THR A 61 -7.98 -4.60 12.06
CA THR A 61 -7.38 -3.34 11.68
C THR A 61 -5.92 -3.25 12.12
N ARG A 62 -5.17 -2.40 11.46
CA ARG A 62 -3.77 -2.10 11.79
C ARG A 62 -3.60 -0.58 11.91
N PRO A 63 -2.62 -0.10 12.67
CA PRO A 63 -2.34 1.33 12.72
C PRO A 63 -2.02 1.86 11.32
N ALA A 64 -2.49 3.07 11.02
CA ALA A 64 -2.04 3.80 9.84
C ALA A 64 -0.51 3.95 9.88
N ARG A 65 0.13 4.19 8.74
CA ARG A 65 1.59 4.24 8.64
C ARG A 65 2.07 5.59 8.17
N PHE A 66 2.91 6.22 8.97
CA PHE A 66 3.63 7.41 8.55
C PHE A 66 4.86 7.02 7.75
N TYR A 67 5.09 7.69 6.63
CA TYR A 67 6.31 7.62 5.87
C TYR A 67 6.59 8.95 5.15
N LEU A 68 7.84 9.16 4.77
CA LEU A 68 8.27 10.35 4.08
C LEU A 68 8.58 10.05 2.61
N LEU A 69 8.16 10.94 1.72
CA LEU A 69 8.63 10.99 0.34
C LEU A 69 9.70 12.07 0.21
N PRO A 70 11.01 11.71 0.11
CA PRO A 70 12.09 12.68 0.05
C PRO A 70 12.01 13.54 -1.23
N LYS A 71 12.00 14.87 -1.08
CA LYS A 71 12.05 15.83 -2.19
C LYS A 71 13.50 16.03 -2.60
N VAL A 72 14.06 15.09 -3.37
CA VAL A 72 15.48 15.04 -3.74
C VAL A 72 15.97 16.25 -4.55
N HIS A 73 15.06 16.97 -5.19
CA HIS A 73 15.33 18.19 -5.97
C HIS A 73 15.40 19.46 -5.09
N LYS A 74 15.00 19.40 -3.82
CA LYS A 74 15.07 20.56 -2.90
C LYS A 74 16.31 20.49 -2.02
N LYS A 75 16.92 21.66 -1.75
CA LYS A 75 18.04 21.79 -0.82
C LYS A 75 17.64 21.22 0.56
N GLY A 76 18.52 20.41 1.18
CA GLY A 76 18.22 19.74 2.44
C GLY A 76 17.40 18.46 2.31
N VAL A 77 16.84 18.17 1.13
CA VAL A 77 16.02 16.98 0.84
C VAL A 77 14.91 16.77 1.89
N PRO A 78 14.00 17.74 2.08
CA PRO A 78 12.91 17.60 3.05
C PRO A 78 11.97 16.47 2.65
N GLY A 79 11.38 15.78 3.64
CA GLY A 79 10.38 14.73 3.42
C GLY A 79 8.96 15.30 3.30
N ARG A 80 8.18 14.84 2.31
CA ARG A 80 6.72 15.03 2.32
C ARG A 80 6.11 13.99 3.26
N PRO A 81 5.41 14.38 4.35
CA PRO A 81 4.76 13.43 5.24
C PRO A 81 3.56 12.79 4.55
N VAL A 82 3.45 11.48 4.62
CA VAL A 82 2.30 10.72 4.14
C VAL A 82 1.87 9.75 5.22
N ILE A 83 0.58 9.72 5.54
CA ILE A 83 -0.02 8.80 6.50
C ILE A 83 -0.94 7.85 5.73
N SER A 84 -0.44 6.66 5.40
CA SER A 84 -1.27 5.65 4.73
C SER A 84 -2.28 5.07 5.70
N ALA A 85 -3.54 5.42 5.51
CA ALA A 85 -4.67 4.86 6.27
C ALA A 85 -5.07 3.44 5.83
N CYS A 86 -4.39 2.85 4.84
CA CYS A 86 -4.71 1.55 4.27
C CYS A 86 -4.73 0.44 5.33
N GLY A 87 -5.88 -0.19 5.58
CA GLY A 87 -6.10 -1.18 6.63
C GLY A 87 -6.25 -0.61 8.03
N SER A 88 -6.36 0.71 8.20
CA SER A 88 -6.63 1.33 9.50
C SER A 88 -8.11 1.31 9.86
N ALA A 89 -8.40 1.50 11.15
CA ALA A 89 -9.77 1.53 11.64
C ALA A 89 -10.62 2.62 10.97
N THR A 90 -10.02 3.79 10.69
CA THR A 90 -10.73 4.93 10.08
C THR A 90 -10.89 4.86 8.56
N GLU A 91 -10.29 3.87 7.88
CA GLU A 91 -10.33 3.79 6.41
C GLU A 91 -11.76 3.66 5.87
N GLY A 92 -12.57 2.76 6.45
CA GLY A 92 -13.96 2.55 6.00
C GLY A 92 -14.83 3.79 6.12
N LEU A 93 -14.78 4.50 7.25
CA LEU A 93 -15.48 5.78 7.41
C LEU A 93 -15.00 6.82 6.42
N SER A 94 -13.68 6.90 6.21
CA SER A 94 -13.09 7.84 5.24
C SER A 94 -13.57 7.58 3.81
N GLU A 95 -13.74 6.32 3.42
CA GLU A 95 -14.28 5.93 2.11
C GLU A 95 -15.77 6.27 1.98
N ILE A 96 -16.56 6.07 3.04
CA ILE A 96 -17.98 6.41 3.06
C ILE A 96 -18.16 7.93 2.95
N VAL A 97 -17.40 8.72 3.70
CA VAL A 97 -17.45 10.19 3.60
C VAL A 97 -17.08 10.64 2.19
N ASP A 98 -15.99 10.13 1.63
CA ASP A 98 -15.59 10.46 0.25
C ASP A 98 -16.70 10.13 -0.75
N TYR A 99 -17.34 8.96 -0.62
CA TYR A 99 -18.49 8.55 -1.45
C TYR A 99 -19.65 9.56 -1.40
N PHE A 100 -19.97 10.07 -0.21
CA PHE A 100 -21.02 11.08 -0.07
C PHE A 100 -20.64 12.44 -0.67
N LEU A 101 -19.36 12.82 -0.64
CA LEU A 101 -18.89 14.14 -1.09
C LEU A 101 -18.62 14.20 -2.61
N GLN A 102 -18.18 13.11 -3.23
CA GLN A 102 -17.79 13.07 -4.65
C GLN A 102 -18.84 13.62 -5.62
N PRO A 103 -20.15 13.37 -5.48
CA PRO A 103 -21.17 13.90 -6.39
C PRO A 103 -21.27 15.43 -6.41
N TYR A 104 -20.84 16.09 -5.34
CA TYR A 104 -20.97 17.54 -5.18
C TYR A 104 -19.76 18.34 -5.61
N LEU A 105 -18.57 17.70 -5.72
CA LEU A 105 -17.35 18.39 -6.14
C LEU A 105 -17.46 19.07 -7.52
N PRO A 106 -18.10 18.48 -8.54
CA PRO A 106 -18.25 19.12 -9.85
C PRO A 106 -19.06 20.42 -9.83
N PHE A 107 -19.84 20.69 -8.78
CA PHE A 107 -20.61 21.93 -8.64
C PHE A 107 -19.76 23.10 -8.07
N ILE A 108 -18.54 22.84 -7.61
CA ILE A 108 -17.60 23.88 -7.21
C ILE A 108 -17.10 24.59 -8.47
N PRO A 109 -17.32 25.93 -8.61
CA PRO A 109 -16.99 26.65 -9.86
C PRO A 109 -15.50 26.58 -10.26
N SER A 110 -14.61 26.61 -9.27
CA SER A 110 -13.16 26.54 -9.48
C SER A 110 -12.64 25.13 -9.72
N TYR A 111 -13.40 24.09 -9.37
CA TYR A 111 -12.93 22.72 -9.34
C TYR A 111 -12.46 22.20 -10.69
N ILE A 112 -11.28 21.61 -10.72
CA ILE A 112 -10.73 20.84 -11.83
C ILE A 112 -10.62 19.38 -11.37
N LYS A 113 -11.18 18.48 -12.17
CA LYS A 113 -11.13 17.03 -11.90
C LYS A 113 -9.77 16.42 -12.23
N ASP A 114 -9.23 16.78 -13.39
CA ASP A 114 -7.97 16.27 -13.95
C ASP A 114 -7.48 17.21 -15.07
N THR A 115 -6.32 16.87 -15.67
CA THR A 115 -5.74 17.65 -16.78
C THR A 115 -6.69 17.76 -17.99
N ASP A 116 -7.44 16.70 -18.32
CA ASP A 116 -8.38 16.73 -19.46
C ASP A 116 -9.53 17.74 -19.18
N ASP A 117 -10.01 17.81 -17.94
CA ASP A 117 -11.02 18.80 -17.52
C ASP A 117 -10.47 20.23 -17.56
N PHE A 118 -9.23 20.42 -17.09
CA PHE A 118 -8.55 21.70 -17.20
C PHE A 118 -8.46 22.19 -18.65
N ILE A 119 -7.94 21.34 -19.54
CA ILE A 119 -7.81 21.67 -20.97
C ILE A 119 -9.17 22.01 -21.58
N ARG A 120 -10.21 21.25 -21.27
CA ARG A 120 -11.57 21.54 -21.75
C ARG A 120 -12.07 22.89 -21.27
N LYS A 121 -11.85 23.24 -20.00
CA LYS A 121 -12.27 24.53 -19.42
C LYS A 121 -11.53 25.71 -20.02
N ILE A 122 -10.21 25.61 -20.20
CA ILE A 122 -9.44 26.72 -20.80
C ILE A 122 -9.70 26.86 -22.29
N ARG A 123 -9.96 25.79 -23.04
CA ARG A 123 -10.35 25.84 -24.45
C ARG A 123 -11.70 26.52 -24.69
N ASN A 124 -12.58 26.52 -23.69
CA ASN A 124 -13.84 27.26 -23.75
C ASN A 124 -13.65 28.79 -23.60
N ILE A 125 -12.45 29.24 -23.20
CA ILE A 125 -12.09 30.65 -23.16
C ILE A 125 -11.65 31.05 -24.57
N ASN A 126 -12.54 31.71 -25.30
CA ASN A 126 -12.31 32.00 -26.72
C ASN A 126 -11.12 32.93 -26.96
N VAL A 127 -11.05 34.05 -26.21
CA VAL A 127 -9.98 35.05 -26.35
C VAL A 127 -9.64 35.61 -24.96
N ILE A 128 -8.36 35.68 -24.68
CA ILE A 128 -7.85 36.35 -23.49
C ILE A 128 -7.68 37.84 -23.81
N PRO A 129 -8.14 38.76 -22.93
CA PRO A 129 -7.95 40.20 -23.12
C PRO A 129 -6.47 40.57 -23.26
N PRO A 130 -6.11 41.52 -24.18
CA PRO A 130 -4.74 41.94 -24.37
C PRO A 130 -4.10 42.44 -23.06
N GLY A 131 -2.84 42.04 -22.85
CA GLY A 131 -2.09 42.43 -21.63
C GLY A 131 -2.44 41.65 -20.38
N ALA A 132 -3.26 40.61 -20.47
CA ALA A 132 -3.53 39.71 -19.35
C ALA A 132 -2.27 38.96 -18.92
N PHE A 133 -2.24 38.62 -17.66
CA PHE A 133 -1.24 37.72 -17.05
C PHE A 133 -1.84 36.33 -16.87
N LEU A 134 -1.08 35.32 -17.23
CA LEU A 134 -1.27 33.96 -16.79
C LEU A 134 -0.59 33.80 -15.42
N VAL A 135 -1.31 33.28 -14.45
CA VAL A 135 -0.80 33.16 -13.08
C VAL A 135 -1.02 31.73 -12.59
N THR A 136 -0.02 31.17 -11.95
CA THR A 136 -0.14 29.93 -11.19
C THR A 136 0.09 30.22 -9.72
N ILE A 137 -0.75 29.66 -8.86
CA ILE A 137 -0.69 29.83 -7.41
C ILE A 137 -0.69 28.45 -6.78
N ASP A 138 0.23 28.21 -5.84
CA ASP A 138 0.36 26.96 -5.08
C ASP A 138 0.04 27.23 -3.61
N VAL A 139 -0.83 26.41 -3.01
CA VAL A 139 -1.14 26.50 -1.58
C VAL A 139 -0.08 25.77 -0.78
N VAL A 140 0.60 26.49 0.09
CA VAL A 140 1.69 25.93 0.89
C VAL A 140 1.16 24.90 1.88
N ALA A 141 1.51 23.63 1.69
CA ALA A 141 1.18 22.54 2.60
C ALA A 141 -0.31 22.47 2.99
N LEU A 142 -1.24 22.57 2.01
CA LEU A 142 -2.68 22.67 2.23
C LEU A 142 -3.23 21.68 3.27
N TYR A 143 -2.97 20.39 3.11
CA TYR A 143 -3.55 19.34 3.97
C TYR A 143 -3.23 19.51 5.47
N PRO A 144 -1.98 19.70 5.91
CA PRO A 144 -1.69 19.93 7.32
C PRO A 144 -2.13 21.32 7.83
N SER A 145 -2.42 22.26 6.92
CA SER A 145 -2.74 23.66 7.27
C SER A 145 -4.23 23.91 7.52
N ILE A 146 -5.13 22.97 7.25
CA ILE A 146 -6.57 23.13 7.48
C ILE A 146 -6.89 22.85 8.95
N PRO A 147 -7.26 23.84 9.78
CA PRO A 147 -7.71 23.59 11.14
C PRO A 147 -8.99 22.76 11.15
N HIS A 148 -9.11 21.79 12.06
CA HIS A 148 -10.29 20.92 12.12
C HIS A 148 -11.60 21.69 12.29
N SER A 149 -11.62 22.73 13.13
CA SER A 149 -12.79 23.59 13.34
C SER A 149 -13.26 24.28 12.07
N ASP A 150 -12.31 24.88 11.34
CA ASP A 150 -12.61 25.68 10.15
C ASP A 150 -13.04 24.78 8.99
N GLY A 151 -12.36 23.62 8.85
CA GLY A 151 -12.71 22.67 7.83
C GLY A 151 -14.07 21.99 8.06
N LEU A 152 -14.42 21.63 9.31
CA LEU A 152 -15.74 21.09 9.63
C LEU A 152 -16.84 22.15 9.45
N LYS A 153 -16.56 23.43 9.79
CA LYS A 153 -17.48 24.53 9.51
C LYS A 153 -17.71 24.69 8.01
N ALA A 154 -16.63 24.76 7.23
CA ALA A 154 -16.72 24.85 5.76
C ALA A 154 -17.48 23.67 5.15
N LEU A 155 -17.24 22.45 5.64
CA LEU A 155 -17.97 21.27 5.19
C LEU A 155 -19.47 21.39 5.49
N ARG A 156 -19.84 21.85 6.68
CA ARG A 156 -21.25 22.08 7.06
C ARG A 156 -21.91 23.10 6.15
N ASP A 157 -21.26 24.25 5.97
CA ASP A 157 -21.79 25.34 5.16
C ASP A 157 -21.99 24.89 3.70
N PHE A 158 -21.03 24.18 3.14
CA PHE A 158 -21.09 23.63 1.79
C PHE A 158 -22.24 22.59 1.63
N LEU A 159 -22.40 21.67 2.57
CA LEU A 159 -23.44 20.64 2.50
C LEU A 159 -24.83 21.22 2.67
N ASN A 160 -24.97 22.28 3.48
CA ASN A 160 -26.24 23.03 3.61
C ASN A 160 -26.60 23.73 2.30
N ASP A 161 -25.60 24.35 1.63
CA ASP A 161 -25.78 24.97 0.30
C ASP A 161 -26.22 23.96 -0.77
N CYS A 162 -25.83 22.67 -0.60
CA CYS A 162 -26.27 21.58 -1.46
C CYS A 162 -27.69 21.05 -1.15
N ASN A 163 -28.41 21.67 -0.18
CA ASN A 163 -29.76 21.28 0.26
C ASN A 163 -29.91 19.82 0.71
N LEU A 164 -28.87 19.24 1.32
CA LEU A 164 -28.98 17.91 1.90
C LEU A 164 -29.83 17.92 3.19
N PRO A 165 -30.53 16.80 3.49
CA PRO A 165 -31.24 16.66 4.76
C PRO A 165 -30.30 16.83 5.95
N SER A 166 -30.72 17.61 6.96
CA SER A 166 -29.91 17.89 8.15
C SER A 166 -29.37 16.65 8.86
N LYS A 167 -30.10 15.55 8.81
CA LYS A 167 -29.71 14.24 9.34
C LYS A 167 -28.46 13.70 8.62
N VAL A 168 -28.45 13.76 7.27
CA VAL A 168 -27.32 13.31 6.44
C VAL A 168 -26.11 14.24 6.66
N VAL A 169 -26.33 15.56 6.67
CA VAL A 169 -25.26 16.54 6.96
C VAL A 169 -24.58 16.24 8.30
N ASN A 170 -25.40 16.06 9.37
CA ASN A 170 -24.86 15.73 10.69
C ASN A 170 -24.11 14.39 10.71
N GLY A 171 -24.60 13.38 9.99
CA GLY A 171 -23.92 12.09 9.86
C GLY A 171 -22.55 12.22 9.19
N ILE A 172 -22.48 12.93 8.06
CA ILE A 172 -21.21 13.18 7.34
C ILE A 172 -20.22 13.95 8.24
N LEU A 173 -20.70 14.98 8.96
CA LEU A 173 -19.85 15.77 9.88
C LEU A 173 -19.29 14.91 11.01
N ARG A 174 -20.11 14.06 11.64
CA ARG A 174 -19.68 13.16 12.73
C ARG A 174 -18.64 12.16 12.24
N MET A 175 -18.85 11.53 11.08
CA MET A 175 -17.89 10.63 10.46
C MET A 175 -16.57 11.36 10.14
N THR A 176 -16.66 12.54 9.54
CA THR A 176 -15.49 13.36 9.20
C THR A 176 -14.70 13.76 10.44
N GLU A 177 -15.38 14.23 11.48
CA GLU A 177 -14.77 14.63 12.75
C GLU A 177 -14.01 13.46 13.40
N LEU A 178 -14.62 12.27 13.41
CA LEU A 178 -13.97 11.08 13.96
C LEU A 178 -12.71 10.73 13.17
N VAL A 179 -12.77 10.73 11.83
CA VAL A 179 -11.60 10.45 10.98
C VAL A 179 -10.47 11.47 11.20
N LEU A 180 -10.79 12.76 11.36
CA LEU A 180 -9.81 13.82 11.58
C LEU A 180 -9.18 13.73 12.98
N LYS A 181 -10.01 13.59 14.03
CA LYS A 181 -9.56 13.62 15.43
C LYS A 181 -8.97 12.31 15.95
N LYS A 182 -9.25 11.18 15.27
CA LYS A 182 -8.81 9.84 15.69
C LYS A 182 -7.78 9.22 14.74
N ASN A 183 -7.02 10.06 14.05
CA ASN A 183 -5.98 9.60 13.13
C ASN A 183 -4.70 9.22 13.87
N VAL A 184 -4.67 7.99 14.40
CA VAL A 184 -3.50 7.39 15.05
C VAL A 184 -2.68 6.60 14.02
N PHE A 185 -1.37 6.80 14.03
CA PHE A 185 -0.45 6.15 13.10
C PHE A 185 0.86 5.73 13.77
N GLU A 186 1.56 4.82 13.13
CA GLU A 186 2.85 4.28 13.58
C GLU A 186 4.00 4.86 12.75
N PHE A 187 5.07 5.27 13.42
CA PHE A 187 6.37 5.55 12.84
C PHE A 187 7.48 4.96 13.70
N ASN A 188 8.36 4.15 13.10
CA ASN A 188 9.52 3.54 13.78
C ASN A 188 9.17 2.84 15.10
N SER A 189 8.02 2.13 15.14
CA SER A 189 7.47 1.42 16.30
C SER A 189 6.96 2.30 17.45
N GLU A 190 6.81 3.59 17.24
CA GLU A 190 6.12 4.53 18.13
C GLU A 190 4.80 4.97 17.51
N TYR A 191 3.83 5.35 18.35
CA TYR A 191 2.50 5.77 17.92
C TYR A 191 2.32 7.27 18.12
N PHE A 192 1.63 7.89 17.17
CA PHE A 192 1.35 9.31 17.16
C PHE A 192 -0.10 9.56 16.77
N LEU A 193 -0.70 10.56 17.38
CA LEU A 193 -2.01 11.12 17.03
C LEU A 193 -1.81 12.43 16.27
N GLN A 194 -2.50 12.63 15.16
CA GLN A 194 -2.54 13.92 14.47
C GLN A 194 -3.57 14.84 15.13
N LEU A 195 -3.15 16.02 15.56
CA LEU A 195 -3.98 17.01 16.27
C LEU A 195 -4.59 18.05 15.34
N SER A 196 -3.94 18.36 14.23
CA SER A 196 -4.36 19.39 13.27
C SER A 196 -4.11 18.95 11.84
N GLY A 197 -4.84 19.54 10.92
CA GLY A 197 -4.75 19.22 9.51
C GLY A 197 -5.39 17.88 9.14
N THR A 198 -5.27 17.52 7.89
CA THR A 198 -5.77 16.26 7.35
C THR A 198 -4.62 15.41 6.83
N ALA A 199 -4.67 14.11 7.06
CA ALA A 199 -3.61 13.20 6.65
C ALA A 199 -3.56 13.01 5.12
N ILE A 200 -2.40 13.26 4.53
CA ILE A 200 -2.14 12.89 3.14
C ILE A 200 -2.11 11.36 3.04
N GLY A 201 -3.17 10.77 2.49
CA GLY A 201 -3.33 9.32 2.35
C GLY A 201 -4.63 8.75 2.90
N THR A 202 -5.50 9.58 3.49
CA THR A 202 -6.90 9.25 3.76
C THR A 202 -7.76 9.52 2.52
N LYS A 203 -8.80 8.74 2.30
CA LYS A 203 -9.67 8.86 1.12
C LYS A 203 -10.44 10.17 1.07
N LEU A 204 -10.95 10.62 2.22
CA LEU A 204 -11.71 11.86 2.31
C LEU A 204 -10.87 13.13 2.07
N ALA A 205 -9.54 13.06 2.24
CA ALA A 205 -8.71 14.26 2.30
C ALA A 205 -8.81 15.16 1.04
N PRO A 206 -8.79 14.63 -0.19
CA PRO A 206 -8.93 15.47 -1.38
C PRO A 206 -10.30 16.16 -1.48
N ALA A 207 -11.40 15.45 -1.18
CA ALA A 207 -12.74 16.02 -1.21
C ALA A 207 -12.91 17.10 -0.14
N TYR A 208 -12.47 16.81 1.09
CA TYR A 208 -12.48 17.75 2.20
C TYR A 208 -11.68 19.02 1.92
N ALA A 209 -10.47 18.90 1.37
CA ALA A 209 -9.65 20.04 1.00
C ALA A 209 -10.29 20.88 -0.13
N ASN A 210 -10.90 20.23 -1.12
CA ASN A 210 -11.62 20.93 -2.19
C ASN A 210 -12.80 21.73 -1.66
N ILE A 211 -13.57 21.17 -0.73
CA ILE A 211 -14.71 21.85 -0.11
C ILE A 211 -14.24 23.02 0.77
N PHE A 212 -13.23 22.80 1.60
CA PHE A 212 -12.64 23.88 2.41
C PHE A 212 -12.19 25.06 1.53
N MET A 213 -11.43 24.76 0.48
CA MET A 213 -10.95 25.79 -0.44
C MET A 213 -12.10 26.47 -1.19
N SER A 214 -13.18 25.79 -1.52
CA SER A 214 -14.32 26.41 -2.21
C SER A 214 -15.02 27.48 -1.36
N VAL A 215 -15.15 27.23 -0.05
CA VAL A 215 -15.71 28.21 0.89
C VAL A 215 -14.75 29.38 1.09
N PHE A 216 -13.44 29.09 1.22
CA PHE A 216 -12.39 30.10 1.29
C PHE A 216 -12.38 30.99 0.03
N GLU A 217 -12.42 30.41 -1.16
CA GLU A 217 -12.45 31.12 -2.45
C GLU A 217 -13.68 32.00 -2.59
N ARG A 218 -14.83 31.54 -2.15
CA ARG A 218 -16.06 32.35 -2.16
C ARG A 218 -15.90 33.62 -1.33
N ALA A 219 -15.36 33.49 -0.12
CA ALA A 219 -15.09 34.64 0.75
C ALA A 219 -14.02 35.56 0.15
N LEU A 220 -12.94 34.99 -0.41
CA LEU A 220 -11.87 35.71 -1.06
C LEU A 220 -12.37 36.53 -2.25
N LEU A 221 -13.08 35.89 -3.17
CA LEU A 221 -13.53 36.53 -4.40
C LEU A 221 -14.63 37.57 -4.13
N SER A 222 -15.52 37.36 -3.15
CA SER A 222 -16.52 38.37 -2.77
C SER A 222 -15.91 39.60 -2.10
N GLY A 223 -14.76 39.47 -1.45
CA GLY A 223 -14.09 40.57 -0.74
C GLY A 223 -13.19 41.45 -1.62
N THR A 224 -13.04 41.15 -2.92
CA THR A 224 -12.19 41.95 -3.83
C THR A 224 -12.98 42.67 -4.90
N CYS A 225 -12.60 43.93 -5.18
CA CYS A 225 -13.16 44.70 -6.32
C CYS A 225 -12.58 44.28 -7.66
N ASN A 226 -11.38 43.69 -7.70
CA ASN A 226 -10.71 43.26 -8.90
C ASN A 226 -10.84 41.73 -9.03
N GLN A 227 -11.89 41.28 -9.72
CA GLN A 227 -12.13 39.87 -9.94
C GLN A 227 -11.18 39.30 -11.00
N PRO A 228 -10.56 38.13 -10.79
CA PRO A 228 -9.82 37.44 -11.84
C PRO A 228 -10.77 37.08 -12.99
N PHE A 229 -10.27 37.17 -14.24
CA PHE A 229 -11.02 36.77 -15.42
C PHE A 229 -11.36 35.29 -15.43
N SER A 230 -10.46 34.46 -14.90
CA SER A 230 -10.67 33.02 -14.70
C SER A 230 -9.93 32.58 -13.44
N TRP A 231 -10.55 31.68 -12.66
CA TRP A 231 -9.98 31.08 -11.47
C TRP A 231 -10.33 29.59 -11.46
N LEU A 232 -9.34 28.73 -11.68
CA LEU A 232 -9.49 27.28 -11.77
C LEU A 232 -8.53 26.60 -10.79
N ARG A 233 -8.99 25.59 -10.07
CA ARG A 233 -8.19 24.93 -9.03
C ARG A 233 -8.21 23.41 -9.12
N TYR A 234 -7.02 22.83 -9.06
CA TYR A 234 -6.79 21.40 -8.86
C TYR A 234 -6.17 21.18 -7.48
N ILE A 235 -6.99 20.93 -6.46
CA ILE A 235 -6.63 20.75 -5.05
C ILE A 235 -5.87 21.97 -4.50
N ASP A 236 -4.54 21.94 -4.49
CA ASP A 236 -3.61 22.99 -4.03
C ASP A 236 -3.06 23.86 -5.14
N ASP A 237 -3.10 23.40 -6.40
CA ASP A 237 -2.66 24.15 -7.57
C ASP A 237 -3.80 25.00 -8.16
N ILE A 238 -3.59 26.30 -8.34
CA ILE A 238 -4.59 27.24 -8.86
C ILE A 238 -4.05 27.89 -10.13
N PHE A 239 -4.87 27.93 -11.19
CA PHE A 239 -4.62 28.63 -12.44
C PHE A 239 -5.52 29.86 -12.53
N VAL A 240 -4.94 31.02 -12.83
CA VAL A 240 -5.66 32.29 -12.89
C VAL A 240 -5.30 33.05 -14.17
N ILE A 241 -6.30 33.68 -14.77
CA ILE A 241 -6.11 34.69 -15.82
C ILE A 241 -6.44 36.04 -15.19
N TRP A 242 -5.48 36.95 -15.20
CA TRP A 242 -5.56 38.25 -14.56
C TRP A 242 -5.48 39.40 -15.58
N THR A 243 -6.44 40.34 -15.55
CA THR A 243 -6.61 41.38 -16.56
C THR A 243 -6.42 42.81 -16.02
N HIS A 244 -6.15 42.98 -14.73
CA HIS A 244 -6.12 44.30 -14.09
C HIS A 244 -4.70 44.90 -13.95
N GLY A 245 -3.72 44.36 -14.68
CA GLY A 245 -2.34 44.83 -14.65
C GLY A 245 -1.53 44.31 -13.48
N GLU A 246 -0.21 44.46 -13.55
CA GLU A 246 0.74 43.82 -12.61
C GLU A 246 0.67 44.42 -11.20
N ALA A 247 0.51 45.75 -11.06
CA ALA A 247 0.43 46.39 -9.75
C ALA A 247 -0.73 45.81 -8.93
N LYS A 248 -1.92 45.74 -9.52
CA LYS A 248 -3.10 45.15 -8.86
C LYS A 248 -2.99 43.65 -8.65
N LEU A 249 -2.23 42.93 -9.48
CA LEU A 249 -1.93 41.53 -9.24
C LEU A 249 -1.12 41.35 -7.95
N LYS A 250 -0.07 42.16 -7.76
CA LYS A 250 0.75 42.12 -6.54
C LYS A 250 -0.06 42.47 -5.27
N GLU A 251 -0.94 43.48 -5.37
CA GLU A 251 -1.87 43.81 -4.28
C GLU A 251 -2.80 42.62 -3.97
N PHE A 252 -3.38 42.01 -4.99
CA PHE A 252 -4.25 40.85 -4.85
C PHE A 252 -3.51 39.64 -4.23
N LEU A 253 -2.29 39.32 -4.66
CA LEU A 253 -1.46 38.25 -4.09
C LEU A 253 -1.09 38.53 -2.62
N SER A 254 -0.88 39.78 -2.24
CA SER A 254 -0.67 40.17 -0.84
C SER A 254 -1.96 40.03 -0.04
N TYR A 255 -3.09 40.43 -0.61
CA TYR A 255 -4.41 40.33 0.03
C TYR A 255 -4.77 38.86 0.32
N ILE A 256 -4.62 37.94 -0.62
CA ILE A 256 -4.95 36.52 -0.37
C ILE A 256 -4.13 35.89 0.75
N ASN A 257 -2.86 36.31 0.89
CA ASN A 257 -1.98 35.88 1.98
C ASN A 257 -2.32 36.50 3.34
N SER A 258 -3.09 37.58 3.37
CA SER A 258 -3.53 38.23 4.61
C SER A 258 -4.83 37.68 5.20
N LEU A 259 -5.61 36.96 4.39
CA LEU A 259 -6.96 36.51 4.75
C LEU A 259 -6.98 35.43 5.85
N ASN A 260 -6.04 34.51 5.80
CA ASN A 260 -5.99 33.40 6.76
C ASN A 260 -4.54 33.07 7.12
N PRO A 261 -4.13 33.18 8.38
CA PRO A 261 -2.75 32.93 8.78
C PRO A 261 -2.31 31.47 8.56
N SER A 262 -3.26 30.52 8.52
CA SER A 262 -2.97 29.10 8.32
C SER A 262 -2.80 28.73 6.84
N ILE A 263 -3.33 29.53 5.91
CA ILE A 263 -3.29 29.24 4.47
C ILE A 263 -2.41 30.27 3.77
N GLN A 264 -1.28 29.81 3.28
CA GLN A 264 -0.31 30.67 2.60
C GLN A 264 -0.15 30.24 1.14
N PHE A 265 0.08 31.20 0.28
CA PHE A 265 0.18 31.01 -1.17
C PHE A 265 1.54 31.46 -1.70
N THR A 266 2.07 30.69 -2.65
CA THR A 266 3.17 31.11 -3.50
C THR A 266 2.66 31.24 -4.93
N SER A 267 3.25 32.11 -5.73
CA SER A 267 2.74 32.36 -7.09
C SER A 267 3.87 32.65 -8.07
N ASP A 268 3.65 32.20 -9.31
CA ASP A 268 4.42 32.56 -10.50
C ASP A 268 3.48 33.14 -11.54
N TYR A 269 3.92 34.15 -12.30
CA TYR A 269 3.11 34.75 -13.35
C TYR A 269 3.94 35.20 -14.55
N SER A 270 3.33 35.15 -15.73
CA SER A 270 3.93 35.57 -17.00
C SER A 270 2.84 36.09 -17.95
N ARG A 271 3.24 36.88 -18.92
CA ARG A 271 2.37 37.26 -20.06
C ARG A 271 2.41 36.22 -21.18
N ASP A 272 3.51 35.50 -21.27
CA ASP A 272 3.77 34.62 -22.41
C ASP A 272 3.39 33.17 -22.14
N CYS A 273 3.86 32.61 -21.02
CA CYS A 273 3.69 31.20 -20.74
C CYS A 273 3.80 30.90 -19.24
N VAL A 274 2.95 29.97 -18.74
CA VAL A 274 3.06 29.38 -17.41
C VAL A 274 2.84 27.86 -17.49
N ASN A 275 3.35 27.15 -16.49
CA ASN A 275 3.17 25.70 -16.39
C ASN A 275 2.15 25.39 -15.29
N PHE A 276 1.09 24.68 -15.65
CA PHE A 276 0.06 24.24 -14.73
C PHE A 276 -0.20 22.75 -14.89
N LEU A 277 -0.09 21.98 -13.82
CA LEU A 277 -0.09 20.52 -13.84
C LEU A 277 1.00 19.97 -14.79
N ASP A 278 0.58 19.26 -15.82
CA ASP A 278 1.44 18.76 -16.90
C ASP A 278 1.23 19.49 -18.25
N VAL A 279 0.70 20.71 -18.17
CA VAL A 279 0.39 21.55 -19.33
C VAL A 279 1.21 22.85 -19.27
N SER A 280 1.88 23.17 -20.36
CA SER A 280 2.43 24.50 -20.63
C SER A 280 1.35 25.32 -21.35
N VAL A 281 0.88 26.39 -20.71
CA VAL A 281 -0.16 27.27 -21.25
C VAL A 281 0.47 28.54 -21.71
N SER A 282 0.27 28.90 -22.99
CA SER A 282 0.74 30.14 -23.57
C SER A 282 -0.40 30.86 -24.30
N VAL A 283 -0.19 32.17 -24.54
CA VAL A 283 -1.11 33.00 -25.32
C VAL A 283 -0.42 33.42 -26.61
N ASP A 284 -1.09 33.20 -27.75
CA ASP A 284 -0.59 33.64 -29.04
C ASP A 284 -0.84 35.14 -29.28
N LEU A 285 -0.31 35.66 -30.38
CA LEU A 285 -0.46 37.09 -30.77
C LEU A 285 -1.92 37.52 -30.98
N ASN A 286 -2.82 36.59 -31.19
CA ASN A 286 -4.26 36.82 -31.38
C ASN A 286 -5.06 36.71 -30.06
N GLY A 287 -4.41 36.45 -28.92
CA GLY A 287 -5.05 36.24 -27.65
C GLY A 287 -5.64 34.82 -27.46
N SER A 288 -5.34 33.89 -28.37
CA SER A 288 -5.80 32.50 -28.26
C SER A 288 -4.87 31.68 -27.36
N ILE A 289 -5.46 30.76 -26.60
CA ILE A 289 -4.71 29.87 -25.72
C ILE A 289 -4.10 28.72 -26.51
N ALA A 290 -2.78 28.57 -26.40
CA ALA A 290 -2.05 27.42 -26.90
C ALA A 290 -1.58 26.55 -25.73
N THR A 291 -1.66 25.24 -25.92
CA THR A 291 -1.24 24.26 -24.88
C THR A 291 -0.22 23.27 -25.44
N ASP A 292 0.78 22.95 -24.63
CA ASP A 292 1.81 21.96 -24.93
C ASP A 292 2.07 21.09 -23.70
N LEU A 293 2.69 19.93 -23.91
CA LEU A 293 3.08 19.04 -22.80
C LEU A 293 4.21 19.66 -21.99
N TYR A 294 3.96 19.91 -20.71
CA TYR A 294 5.02 20.28 -19.76
C TYR A 294 5.64 19.05 -19.13
N VAL A 295 6.94 18.96 -19.21
CA VAL A 295 7.74 17.93 -18.55
C VAL A 295 8.65 18.61 -17.54
N LYS A 296 8.54 18.21 -16.26
CA LYS A 296 9.40 18.77 -15.21
C LYS A 296 10.88 18.53 -15.53
N PRO A 297 11.79 19.50 -15.31
CA PRO A 297 13.24 19.31 -15.55
C PRO A 297 13.86 18.13 -14.79
N THR A 298 13.21 17.68 -13.73
CA THR A 298 13.62 16.52 -12.92
C THR A 298 13.10 15.19 -13.46
N ASP A 299 12.24 15.19 -14.47
CA ASP A 299 11.75 13.94 -15.08
C ASP A 299 12.85 13.31 -15.93
N THR A 300 13.19 12.08 -15.63
CA THR A 300 14.22 11.31 -16.31
C THR A 300 13.64 10.29 -17.30
N HIS A 301 12.36 10.36 -17.60
CA HIS A 301 11.63 9.46 -18.50
C HIS A 301 11.85 7.96 -18.17
N GLN A 302 11.77 7.61 -16.88
CA GLN A 302 11.99 6.24 -16.39
C GLN A 302 10.82 5.33 -16.73
N TYR A 303 10.46 5.23 -18.02
CA TYR A 303 9.48 4.26 -18.48
C TYR A 303 9.91 2.83 -18.18
N LEU A 304 8.93 1.92 -18.10
CA LEU A 304 9.16 0.50 -17.90
C LEU A 304 10.12 -0.04 -18.96
N LEU A 305 11.15 -0.80 -18.56
CA LEU A 305 12.08 -1.43 -19.52
C LEU A 305 11.35 -2.44 -20.41
N ALA A 306 11.71 -2.48 -21.71
CA ALA A 306 11.17 -3.47 -22.64
C ALA A 306 11.49 -4.91 -22.21
N THR A 307 12.64 -5.13 -21.55
CA THR A 307 13.08 -6.42 -20.99
C THR A 307 12.46 -6.77 -19.65
N SER A 308 11.70 -5.86 -19.05
CA SER A 308 11.08 -6.05 -17.74
C SER A 308 10.12 -7.25 -17.74
N CYS A 309 10.08 -7.99 -16.63
CA CYS A 309 9.17 -9.12 -16.43
C CYS A 309 7.75 -8.64 -16.15
N HIS A 310 7.06 -8.17 -17.21
CA HIS A 310 5.66 -7.74 -17.20
C HIS A 310 4.91 -8.34 -18.41
N PRO A 311 3.59 -8.46 -18.35
CA PRO A 311 2.80 -8.92 -19.48
C PRO A 311 3.07 -8.09 -20.74
N ASN A 312 3.09 -8.75 -21.90
CA ASN A 312 3.40 -8.06 -23.15
C ASN A 312 2.39 -6.96 -23.52
N HIS A 313 1.11 -7.15 -23.16
CA HIS A 313 0.09 -6.11 -23.41
C HIS A 313 0.36 -4.84 -22.59
N THR A 314 0.82 -4.95 -21.35
CA THR A 314 1.22 -3.79 -20.52
C THR A 314 2.33 -3.00 -21.19
N LYS A 315 3.38 -3.68 -21.68
CA LYS A 315 4.48 -3.02 -22.39
C LYS A 315 4.04 -2.38 -23.71
N ARG A 316 3.14 -3.04 -24.45
CA ARG A 316 2.61 -2.51 -25.73
C ARG A 316 1.66 -1.33 -25.56
N SER A 317 0.96 -1.23 -24.41
CA SER A 317 0.03 -0.11 -24.16
C SER A 317 0.73 1.20 -23.81
N ILE A 318 1.98 1.16 -23.30
CA ILE A 318 2.72 2.36 -22.89
C ILE A 318 2.87 3.39 -24.03
N PRO A 319 3.41 3.04 -25.21
CA PRO A 319 3.54 4.00 -26.30
C PRO A 319 2.20 4.61 -26.72
N TYR A 320 1.15 3.78 -26.81
CA TYR A 320 -0.20 4.21 -27.19
C TYR A 320 -0.82 5.17 -26.15
N SER A 321 -0.79 4.82 -24.88
CA SER A 321 -1.40 5.64 -23.82
C SER A 321 -0.67 6.97 -23.61
N GLN A 322 0.67 6.97 -23.71
CA GLN A 322 1.44 8.20 -23.62
C GLN A 322 1.23 9.10 -24.84
N ALA A 323 1.12 8.53 -26.05
CA ALA A 323 0.78 9.30 -27.24
C ALA A 323 -0.62 9.93 -27.14
N LEU A 324 -1.63 9.20 -26.66
CA LEU A 324 -2.97 9.76 -26.43
C LEU A 324 -2.94 10.92 -25.41
N ARG A 325 -2.15 10.80 -24.33
CA ARG A 325 -1.98 11.89 -23.37
C ARG A 325 -1.40 13.14 -24.06
N ILE A 326 -0.34 12.98 -24.86
CA ILE A 326 0.27 14.07 -25.62
C ILE A 326 -0.76 14.72 -26.55
N LEU A 327 -1.51 13.92 -27.32
CA LEU A 327 -2.52 14.41 -28.27
C LEU A 327 -3.66 15.17 -27.60
N ARG A 328 -4.03 14.81 -26.37
CA ARG A 328 -5.05 15.53 -25.59
C ARG A 328 -4.55 16.86 -25.06
N ILE A 329 -3.29 16.90 -24.61
CA ILE A 329 -2.67 18.09 -24.03
C ILE A 329 -2.35 19.13 -25.08
N CYS A 330 -1.69 18.76 -26.17
CA CYS A 330 -1.24 19.70 -27.19
C CYS A 330 -2.43 20.29 -27.98
N SER A 331 -2.43 21.59 -28.17
CA SER A 331 -3.43 22.29 -29.01
C SER A 331 -3.20 22.11 -30.50
N SER A 332 -1.94 21.87 -30.93
CA SER A 332 -1.55 21.64 -32.32
C SER A 332 -1.13 20.18 -32.55
N LEU A 333 -1.60 19.60 -33.67
CA LEU A 333 -1.18 18.26 -34.08
C LEU A 333 0.31 18.20 -34.44
N GLU A 334 0.89 19.30 -34.95
CA GLU A 334 2.32 19.39 -35.27
C GLU A 334 3.15 19.30 -33.99
N THR A 335 2.80 20.11 -32.99
CA THR A 335 3.43 20.04 -31.65
C THR A 335 3.28 18.63 -31.03
N ALA A 336 2.10 18.05 -31.13
CA ALA A 336 1.87 16.68 -30.61
C ALA A 336 2.75 15.65 -31.33
N LYS A 337 2.92 15.71 -32.62
CA LYS A 337 3.84 14.84 -33.38
C LYS A 337 5.29 15.01 -32.95
N LEU A 338 5.74 16.25 -32.69
CA LEU A 338 7.08 16.52 -32.16
C LEU A 338 7.26 15.83 -30.79
N ARG A 339 6.33 16.03 -29.86
CA ARG A 339 6.37 15.38 -28.55
C ARG A 339 6.31 13.84 -28.63
N CYS A 340 5.57 13.29 -29.58
CA CYS A 340 5.54 11.84 -29.86
C CYS A 340 6.88 11.32 -30.38
N SER A 341 7.63 12.13 -31.16
CA SER A 341 8.99 11.78 -31.57
C SER A 341 9.95 11.71 -30.38
N GLU A 342 9.89 12.70 -29.48
CA GLU A 342 10.67 12.71 -28.22
C GLU A 342 10.32 11.51 -27.33
N LEU A 343 9.04 11.16 -27.24
CA LEU A 343 8.57 9.94 -26.55
C LEU A 343 9.17 8.69 -27.18
N THR A 344 9.20 8.59 -28.52
CA THR A 344 9.80 7.47 -29.24
C THR A 344 11.27 7.29 -28.85
N ASP A 345 12.05 8.39 -28.85
CA ASP A 345 13.46 8.35 -28.49
C ASP A 345 13.68 7.92 -27.03
N SER A 346 12.84 8.40 -26.14
CA SER A 346 12.86 8.02 -24.73
C SER A 346 12.54 6.51 -24.53
N LEU A 347 11.56 5.98 -25.25
CA LEU A 347 11.21 4.56 -25.19
C LEU A 347 12.28 3.67 -25.83
N VAL A 348 12.92 4.11 -26.92
CA VAL A 348 14.03 3.39 -27.54
C VAL A 348 15.21 3.28 -26.57
N LYS A 349 15.54 4.34 -25.84
CA LYS A 349 16.55 4.29 -24.74
C LYS A 349 16.20 3.28 -23.66
N ARG A 350 14.91 2.96 -23.48
CA ARG A 350 14.41 1.92 -22.55
C ARG A 350 14.32 0.52 -23.19
N GLY A 351 14.88 0.32 -24.40
CA GLY A 351 14.97 -0.97 -25.10
C GLY A 351 13.76 -1.32 -25.95
N TYR A 352 12.81 -0.39 -26.19
CA TYR A 352 11.69 -0.64 -27.08
C TYR A 352 12.12 -0.59 -28.56
N ASN A 353 11.52 -1.45 -29.37
CA ASN A 353 11.75 -1.44 -30.81
C ASN A 353 11.04 -0.23 -31.47
N ARG A 354 11.80 0.65 -32.11
CA ARG A 354 11.29 1.89 -32.74
C ARG A 354 10.10 1.65 -33.67
N LYS A 355 10.17 0.62 -34.54
CA LYS A 355 9.08 0.32 -35.49
C LYS A 355 7.78 -0.02 -34.74
N LYS A 356 7.87 -0.84 -33.66
CA LYS A 356 6.69 -1.21 -32.85
C LYS A 356 6.13 -0.03 -32.06
N VAL A 357 6.99 0.88 -31.58
CA VAL A 357 6.57 2.13 -30.91
C VAL A 357 5.80 3.00 -31.90
N ASN A 358 6.37 3.26 -33.08
CA ASN A 358 5.74 4.13 -34.10
C ASN A 358 4.37 3.58 -34.54
N VAL A 359 4.22 2.27 -34.71
CA VAL A 359 2.91 1.66 -35.01
C VAL A 359 1.86 1.97 -33.95
N GLN A 360 2.23 1.98 -32.66
CA GLN A 360 1.30 2.30 -31.58
C GLN A 360 1.00 3.81 -31.51
N ILE A 361 1.96 4.67 -31.80
CA ILE A 361 1.79 6.12 -31.87
C ILE A 361 0.87 6.49 -33.07
N GLU A 362 1.12 5.96 -34.24
CA GLU A 362 0.26 6.18 -35.40
C GLU A 362 -1.18 5.71 -35.17
N ARG A 363 -1.33 4.56 -34.50
CA ARG A 363 -2.64 4.10 -34.09
C ARG A 363 -3.32 5.07 -33.10
N ALA A 364 -2.56 5.67 -32.18
CA ALA A 364 -3.11 6.67 -31.26
C ALA A 364 -3.55 7.94 -32.00
N ILE A 365 -2.74 8.43 -32.94
CA ILE A 365 -3.06 9.58 -33.79
C ILE A 365 -4.33 9.30 -34.59
N THR A 366 -4.39 8.16 -35.28
CA THR A 366 -5.55 7.78 -36.11
C THR A 366 -6.84 7.70 -35.28
N ASN A 367 -6.78 7.07 -34.11
CA ASN A 367 -7.95 6.94 -33.25
C ASN A 367 -8.35 8.28 -32.60
N PHE A 368 -7.40 9.19 -32.38
CA PHE A 368 -7.66 10.52 -31.85
C PHE A 368 -8.31 11.44 -32.92
N THR A 369 -7.81 11.38 -34.15
CA THR A 369 -8.36 12.20 -35.27
C THR A 369 -9.67 11.66 -35.84
N ASN A 370 -9.86 10.34 -35.79
CA ASN A 370 -11.06 9.65 -36.26
C ASN A 370 -11.65 8.77 -35.14
N PRO A 371 -12.30 9.38 -34.15
CA PRO A 371 -12.84 8.60 -33.03
C PRO A 371 -13.93 7.64 -33.52
N MET A 372 -13.76 6.35 -33.26
CA MET A 372 -14.80 5.37 -33.51
C MET A 372 -16.00 5.67 -32.61
N PRO A 373 -17.23 5.52 -33.09
CA PRO A 373 -18.42 5.66 -32.24
C PRO A 373 -18.27 4.74 -31.02
N VAL A 374 -18.51 5.30 -29.85
CA VAL A 374 -18.52 4.52 -28.61
C VAL A 374 -19.69 3.53 -28.73
N GLY A 375 -19.37 2.25 -28.95
CA GLY A 375 -20.38 1.20 -28.94
C GLY A 375 -21.10 1.19 -27.59
N GLU A 376 -22.41 0.89 -27.63
CA GLU A 376 -23.22 0.77 -26.41
C GLU A 376 -22.49 -0.06 -25.34
N SER A 377 -22.40 0.50 -24.15
CA SER A 377 -21.75 -0.18 -23.03
C SER A 377 -22.48 -1.48 -22.75
N LYS A 378 -21.80 -2.61 -22.90
CA LYS A 378 -22.34 -3.92 -22.52
C LYS A 378 -22.72 -3.86 -21.04
N THR A 379 -24.00 -3.98 -20.75
CA THR A 379 -24.63 -3.85 -19.43
C THR A 379 -24.19 -4.94 -18.42
N ALA A 380 -23.55 -6.00 -18.86
CA ALA A 380 -23.06 -7.08 -17.99
C ALA A 380 -21.72 -6.70 -17.33
N ARG A 381 -21.66 -6.75 -16.00
CA ARG A 381 -20.40 -6.57 -15.25
C ARG A 381 -19.39 -7.63 -15.70
N PRO A 382 -18.16 -7.23 -16.09
CA PRO A 382 -17.16 -8.18 -16.53
C PRO A 382 -16.70 -9.05 -15.34
N VAL A 383 -16.58 -10.36 -15.60
CA VAL A 383 -15.93 -11.28 -14.64
C VAL A 383 -14.42 -11.22 -14.87
N TYR A 384 -13.65 -11.08 -13.80
CA TYR A 384 -12.19 -11.05 -13.85
C TYR A 384 -11.61 -12.38 -13.40
N PHE A 385 -10.64 -12.90 -14.17
CA PHE A 385 -9.82 -14.05 -13.81
C PHE A 385 -8.43 -13.56 -13.46
N ASN A 386 -8.12 -13.46 -12.15
CA ASN A 386 -6.84 -12.93 -11.67
C ASN A 386 -5.81 -14.05 -11.56
N VAL A 387 -4.66 -13.87 -12.21
CA VAL A 387 -3.55 -14.83 -12.25
C VAL A 387 -2.24 -14.11 -11.88
N GLN A 388 -1.41 -14.74 -11.08
CA GLN A 388 -0.06 -14.24 -10.85
C GLN A 388 0.77 -14.40 -12.15
N PHE A 389 1.37 -13.30 -12.62
CA PHE A 389 2.12 -13.31 -13.87
C PHE A 389 3.42 -14.10 -13.75
N HIS A 390 3.65 -14.99 -14.72
CA HIS A 390 4.95 -15.64 -14.94
C HIS A 390 5.23 -15.71 -16.44
N PRO A 391 6.50 -15.52 -16.89
CA PRO A 391 6.82 -15.56 -18.33
C PRO A 391 6.48 -16.89 -19.05
N SER A 392 6.47 -18.00 -18.31
CA SER A 392 6.14 -19.34 -18.84
C SER A 392 4.64 -19.68 -18.73
N LEU A 393 3.77 -18.75 -18.36
CA LEU A 393 2.33 -19.02 -18.36
C LEU A 393 1.85 -19.41 -19.76
N PRO A 394 1.02 -20.45 -19.88
CA PRO A 394 0.39 -20.82 -21.14
C PRO A 394 -0.58 -19.72 -21.60
N ASP A 395 -1.09 -19.83 -22.81
CA ASP A 395 -2.16 -18.97 -23.29
C ASP A 395 -3.48 -19.22 -22.55
N ILE A 396 -3.62 -18.57 -21.37
CA ILE A 396 -4.80 -18.70 -20.51
C ILE A 396 -6.07 -18.27 -21.26
N LYS A 397 -5.99 -17.26 -22.13
CA LYS A 397 -7.14 -16.81 -22.91
C LYS A 397 -7.62 -17.92 -23.87
N GLY A 398 -6.70 -18.55 -24.58
CA GLY A 398 -7.02 -19.66 -25.46
C GLY A 398 -7.56 -20.89 -24.71
N ILE A 399 -7.03 -21.14 -23.50
CA ILE A 399 -7.58 -22.20 -22.62
C ILE A 399 -9.02 -21.87 -22.23
N LEU A 400 -9.28 -20.66 -21.71
CA LEU A 400 -10.63 -20.24 -21.34
C LEU A 400 -11.60 -20.29 -22.52
N GLN A 401 -11.18 -19.82 -23.71
CA GLN A 401 -11.98 -19.89 -24.92
C GLN A 401 -12.39 -21.32 -25.28
N ARG A 402 -11.45 -22.26 -25.17
CA ARG A 402 -11.69 -23.69 -25.49
C ARG A 402 -12.69 -24.33 -24.54
N TYR A 403 -12.66 -23.98 -23.25
CA TYR A 403 -13.43 -24.66 -22.22
C TYR A 403 -14.70 -23.91 -21.78
N MET A 404 -14.92 -22.65 -22.23
CA MET A 404 -16.17 -21.92 -21.99
C MET A 404 -17.45 -22.67 -22.37
N PRO A 405 -17.49 -23.44 -23.52
CA PRO A 405 -18.68 -24.21 -23.87
C PRO A 405 -19.07 -25.25 -22.81
N LEU A 406 -18.11 -25.80 -22.06
CA LEU A 406 -18.39 -26.72 -20.95
C LEU A 406 -19.06 -26.02 -19.77
N LEU A 407 -18.60 -24.81 -19.42
CA LEU A 407 -19.22 -23.99 -18.38
C LEU A 407 -20.65 -23.60 -18.77
N HIS A 408 -20.89 -23.34 -20.05
CA HIS A 408 -22.19 -22.93 -20.59
C HIS A 408 -23.22 -24.09 -20.73
N GLN A 409 -22.84 -25.32 -20.43
CA GLN A 409 -23.78 -26.44 -20.29
C GLN A 409 -24.68 -26.27 -19.05
N SER A 410 -24.23 -25.53 -18.03
CA SER A 410 -25.03 -25.17 -16.88
C SER A 410 -25.63 -23.78 -17.07
N GLU A 411 -26.97 -23.64 -17.05
CA GLU A 411 -27.67 -22.34 -17.17
C GLU A 411 -27.26 -21.37 -16.06
N LYS A 412 -27.01 -21.86 -14.82
CA LYS A 412 -26.47 -21.03 -13.72
C LYS A 412 -25.13 -20.42 -14.06
N LEU A 413 -24.19 -21.22 -14.58
CA LEU A 413 -22.84 -20.76 -14.92
C LEU A 413 -22.86 -19.86 -16.15
N LYS A 414 -23.70 -20.15 -17.14
CA LYS A 414 -23.90 -19.31 -18.32
C LYS A 414 -24.42 -17.92 -17.95
N THR A 415 -25.34 -17.85 -16.99
CA THR A 415 -25.86 -16.57 -16.46
C THR A 415 -24.79 -15.83 -15.65
N ALA A 416 -24.04 -16.51 -14.79
CA ALA A 416 -23.01 -15.90 -13.94
C ALA A 416 -21.76 -15.46 -14.74
N VAL A 417 -21.37 -16.19 -15.77
CA VAL A 417 -20.18 -15.93 -16.60
C VAL A 417 -20.59 -15.98 -18.09
N PRO A 418 -21.37 -15.01 -18.58
CA PRO A 418 -21.89 -15.02 -19.94
C PRO A 418 -20.80 -14.83 -21.01
N ASN A 419 -19.71 -14.16 -20.66
CA ASN A 419 -18.60 -13.87 -21.55
C ASN A 419 -17.30 -14.44 -20.99
N ILE A 420 -16.30 -14.56 -21.86
CA ILE A 420 -14.95 -14.97 -21.45
C ILE A 420 -14.43 -13.98 -20.39
N PRO A 421 -13.99 -14.46 -19.22
CA PRO A 421 -13.44 -13.59 -18.18
C PRO A 421 -12.26 -12.75 -18.68
N ILE A 422 -12.19 -11.52 -18.20
CA ILE A 422 -11.05 -10.64 -18.47
C ILE A 422 -9.88 -11.12 -17.62
N ILE A 423 -8.78 -11.51 -18.27
CA ILE A 423 -7.58 -11.94 -17.57
C ILE A 423 -6.88 -10.70 -17.01
N SER A 424 -6.75 -10.66 -15.68
CA SER A 424 -5.91 -9.69 -14.99
C SER A 424 -4.68 -10.37 -14.41
N PHE A 425 -3.55 -9.66 -14.41
CA PHE A 425 -2.30 -10.21 -13.87
C PHE A 425 -1.88 -9.48 -12.62
N SER A 426 -1.65 -10.23 -11.53
CA SER A 426 -0.98 -9.72 -10.34
C SER A 426 0.54 -9.87 -10.47
N GLN A 427 1.28 -8.98 -9.82
CA GLN A 427 2.74 -9.03 -9.81
C GLN A 427 3.22 -10.17 -8.88
N PRO A 428 4.15 -11.03 -9.31
CA PRO A 428 4.78 -12.00 -8.43
C PRO A 428 5.72 -11.35 -7.44
N SER A 429 6.04 -12.06 -6.36
CA SER A 429 7.13 -11.66 -5.47
C SER A 429 8.43 -11.56 -6.26
N ASN A 430 9.20 -10.50 -6.04
CA ASN A 430 10.46 -10.28 -6.74
C ASN A 430 11.63 -10.18 -5.75
N LEU A 431 12.86 -10.38 -6.27
CA LEU A 431 14.06 -10.32 -5.46
C LEU A 431 14.26 -8.95 -4.79
N GLY A 432 13.86 -7.86 -5.45
CA GLY A 432 13.91 -6.52 -4.87
C GLY A 432 13.07 -6.41 -3.61
N SER A 433 11.83 -6.93 -3.60
CA SER A 433 10.97 -6.95 -2.42
C SER A 433 11.51 -7.82 -1.28
N THR A 434 12.31 -8.83 -1.62
CA THR A 434 12.91 -9.76 -0.65
C THR A 434 14.24 -9.24 -0.10
N LEU A 435 15.08 -8.67 -0.97
CA LEU A 435 16.44 -8.23 -0.63
C LEU A 435 16.50 -6.79 -0.13
N CYS A 436 15.68 -5.88 -0.70
CA CYS A 436 15.66 -4.49 -0.30
C CYS A 436 14.83 -4.32 0.98
N ARG A 437 15.50 -4.27 2.11
CA ARG A 437 14.90 -4.01 3.43
C ARG A 437 14.73 -2.50 3.66
N ALA A 438 14.03 -1.83 2.77
CA ALA A 438 13.68 -0.41 2.92
C ALA A 438 12.61 -0.15 4.00
N LYS A 439 12.06 -1.20 4.63
CA LYS A 439 11.07 -1.06 5.70
C LYS A 439 11.77 -0.58 6.98
N LEU A 440 11.23 0.47 7.61
CA LEU A 440 11.67 0.94 8.95
C LEU A 440 11.42 -0.13 10.01
N ARG A 441 10.34 -0.91 9.87
CA ARG A 441 10.15 -2.10 10.68
C ARG A 441 11.33 -3.03 10.48
N GLN A 442 12.14 -3.17 11.50
CA GLN A 442 12.86 -4.42 11.68
C GLN A 442 11.79 -5.52 11.70
N PRO A 443 12.02 -6.67 11.03
CA PRO A 443 11.14 -7.80 11.23
C PRO A 443 10.96 -7.95 12.74
N PRO A 444 9.73 -8.17 13.24
CA PRO A 444 9.51 -8.34 14.66
C PRO A 444 10.49 -9.43 15.12
N GLY A 445 11.52 -9.04 15.85
CA GLY A 445 12.48 -9.99 16.38
C GLY A 445 13.97 -9.75 16.15
N VAL A 446 14.46 -8.59 15.74
CA VAL A 446 15.91 -8.39 15.72
C VAL A 446 16.43 -7.56 16.90
N ASN A 447 15.64 -6.71 17.54
CA ASN A 447 16.14 -5.86 18.64
C ASN A 447 15.42 -5.98 19.99
N ASP A 448 14.39 -6.81 20.14
CA ASP A 448 13.70 -6.93 21.44
C ASP A 448 13.57 -8.38 21.93
N ARG A 449 14.32 -9.29 21.32
CA ARG A 449 14.47 -10.64 21.81
C ARG A 449 15.81 -10.71 22.54
N THR A 450 15.82 -10.34 23.79
CA THR A 450 16.69 -11.02 24.75
C THR A 450 16.25 -12.49 24.73
N SER A 451 16.85 -13.29 23.82
CA SER A 451 16.61 -14.73 23.86
C SER A 451 17.16 -15.18 25.20
N LYS A 452 16.27 -15.61 26.06
CA LYS A 452 16.68 -16.30 27.29
C LYS A 452 16.83 -17.76 26.91
N PRO A 453 17.84 -18.47 27.43
CA PRO A 453 17.94 -19.90 27.23
C PRO A 453 16.69 -20.60 27.78
N PRO A 454 16.29 -21.77 27.22
CA PRO A 454 15.23 -22.58 27.78
C PRO A 454 15.54 -22.88 29.26
N GLN A 455 14.51 -22.89 30.09
CA GLN A 455 14.67 -23.11 31.53
C GLN A 455 14.15 -24.49 31.95
N ILE A 456 14.73 -25.06 32.95
CA ILE A 456 14.19 -26.26 33.62
C ILE A 456 12.83 -25.94 34.24
N CYS A 457 11.88 -26.87 34.14
CA CYS A 457 10.48 -26.62 34.56
C CYS A 457 10.26 -26.61 36.09
N GLY A 458 11.30 -26.88 36.90
CA GLY A 458 11.24 -26.89 38.38
C GLY A 458 10.43 -28.01 39.01
N LYS A 459 9.89 -28.97 38.24
CA LYS A 459 9.12 -30.09 38.77
C LYS A 459 10.05 -31.20 39.28
N ASN A 460 9.97 -31.58 40.55
CA ASN A 460 10.88 -32.53 41.25
C ASN A 460 11.00 -33.92 40.60
N ARG A 461 10.09 -34.33 39.71
CA ARG A 461 10.12 -35.63 39.01
C ARG A 461 10.24 -35.50 37.49
N CYS A 462 10.65 -34.35 36.99
CA CYS A 462 10.77 -34.13 35.55
C CYS A 462 12.04 -34.75 34.99
N LYS A 463 11.92 -35.91 34.33
CA LYS A 463 13.04 -36.58 33.65
C LYS A 463 13.52 -35.86 32.38
N LEU A 464 12.79 -34.89 31.86
CA LEU A 464 13.22 -34.11 30.66
C LEU A 464 14.23 -33.04 31.00
N CYS A 465 14.20 -32.48 32.20
CA CYS A 465 15.13 -31.45 32.63
C CYS A 465 16.60 -31.91 32.60
N THR A 466 16.86 -33.21 32.74
CA THR A 466 18.22 -33.79 32.71
C THR A 466 18.82 -33.85 31.30
N PHE A 467 17.96 -33.78 30.28
CA PHE A 467 18.38 -33.86 28.87
C PHE A 467 18.24 -32.53 28.13
N LEU A 468 17.65 -31.52 28.79
CA LEU A 468 17.42 -30.22 28.20
C LEU A 468 18.70 -29.36 28.22
N ILE A 469 19.20 -29.01 27.06
CA ILE A 469 20.31 -28.04 26.91
C ILE A 469 19.73 -26.64 27.08
N CYS A 470 20.09 -25.96 28.14
CA CYS A 470 19.72 -24.57 28.40
C CYS A 470 20.75 -23.62 27.80
N SER A 471 20.72 -23.47 26.47
CA SER A 471 21.60 -22.56 25.71
C SER A 471 20.79 -21.56 24.90
N ASP A 472 21.33 -20.36 24.71
CA ASP A 472 20.77 -19.31 23.85
C ASP A 472 21.24 -19.43 22.40
N SER A 473 22.10 -20.38 22.12
CA SER A 473 22.68 -20.63 20.80
C SER A 473 22.94 -22.10 20.54
N ILE A 474 22.97 -22.50 19.28
CA ILE A 474 23.29 -23.84 18.84
C ILE A 474 24.23 -23.79 17.64
N THR A 475 25.26 -24.66 17.63
CA THR A 475 26.22 -24.75 16.55
C THR A 475 25.86 -25.92 15.63
N SER A 476 25.77 -25.66 14.33
CA SER A 476 25.56 -26.68 13.32
C SER A 476 26.80 -27.57 13.19
N THR A 477 26.58 -28.88 13.24
CA THR A 477 27.63 -29.87 12.98
C THR A 477 28.00 -29.99 11.50
N ALA A 478 27.07 -29.64 10.59
CA ALA A 478 27.27 -29.71 9.15
C ALA A 478 28.14 -28.58 8.59
N ASN A 479 28.08 -27.36 9.16
CA ASN A 479 28.74 -26.18 8.60
C ASN A 479 29.51 -25.34 9.62
N ASN A 480 29.61 -25.77 10.88
CA ASN A 480 30.27 -25.12 12.01
C ASN A 480 29.81 -23.68 12.29
N LYS A 481 28.61 -23.28 11.83
CA LYS A 481 28.03 -21.97 12.11
C LYS A 481 27.18 -22.03 13.38
N THR A 482 27.35 -21.01 14.23
CA THR A 482 26.54 -20.83 15.42
C THR A 482 25.33 -19.96 15.12
N PHE A 483 24.15 -20.45 15.53
CA PHE A 483 22.87 -19.77 15.36
C PHE A 483 22.27 -19.45 16.71
N LYS A 484 21.74 -18.24 16.86
CA LYS A 484 21.06 -17.81 18.06
C LYS A 484 19.68 -18.45 18.12
N CYS A 485 19.35 -19.06 19.27
CA CYS A 485 18.02 -19.62 19.51
C CYS A 485 17.01 -18.48 19.77
N TYR A 486 15.77 -18.68 19.35
CA TYR A 486 14.67 -17.70 19.52
C TYR A 486 13.72 -18.19 20.61
N ASN A 487 14.19 -18.17 21.87
CA ASN A 487 13.45 -18.65 23.03
C ASN A 487 13.04 -17.48 23.94
N ARG A 488 11.89 -17.60 24.56
CA ARG A 488 11.43 -16.69 25.60
C ARG A 488 10.62 -17.48 26.62
N ASP A 489 11.20 -17.66 27.81
CA ASP A 489 10.57 -18.36 28.93
C ASP A 489 10.05 -19.78 28.58
N THR A 490 10.74 -20.48 27.64
CA THR A 490 10.40 -21.85 27.26
C THR A 490 10.90 -22.86 28.28
N THR A 491 10.08 -23.86 28.55
CA THR A 491 10.34 -24.94 29.52
C THR A 491 9.95 -26.30 28.95
N CYS A 492 10.07 -27.35 29.76
CA CYS A 492 9.59 -28.68 29.40
C CYS A 492 8.07 -28.76 29.12
N ASP A 493 7.29 -27.77 29.52
CA ASP A 493 5.83 -27.72 29.33
C ASP A 493 5.42 -26.75 28.18
N SER A 494 6.38 -26.24 27.43
CA SER A 494 6.10 -25.32 26.34
C SER A 494 5.37 -25.99 25.18
N GLU A 495 4.53 -25.18 24.53
CA GLU A 495 3.74 -25.57 23.37
C GLU A 495 4.22 -24.85 22.10
N TRP A 496 3.87 -25.38 20.94
CA TRP A 496 4.16 -24.80 19.62
C TRP A 496 5.63 -24.43 19.42
N ILE A 497 6.52 -25.41 19.66
CA ILE A 497 7.98 -25.23 19.67
C ILE A 497 8.67 -26.01 18.54
N VAL A 498 9.85 -25.51 18.15
CA VAL A 498 10.85 -26.24 17.36
C VAL A 498 12.01 -26.62 18.26
N TYR A 499 12.42 -27.86 18.20
CA TYR A 499 13.49 -28.43 19.01
C TYR A 499 14.55 -29.13 18.15
N VAL A 500 15.73 -29.25 18.70
CA VAL A 500 16.84 -30.00 18.11
C VAL A 500 17.23 -31.12 19.08
N ILE A 501 17.23 -32.37 18.57
CA ILE A 501 17.84 -33.49 19.27
C ILE A 501 19.28 -33.58 18.77
N GLN A 502 20.22 -33.70 19.70
CA GLN A 502 21.65 -33.79 19.42
C GLN A 502 22.24 -35.02 20.05
N CYS A 503 23.01 -35.77 19.28
CA CYS A 503 23.76 -36.91 19.77
C CYS A 503 24.84 -36.46 20.78
N PRO A 504 24.91 -37.03 21.99
CA PRO A 504 25.91 -36.64 22.99
C PRO A 504 27.36 -36.94 22.61
N ILE A 505 27.59 -37.87 21.66
CA ILE A 505 28.91 -38.34 21.27
C ILE A 505 29.44 -37.57 20.04
N CYS A 506 28.69 -37.60 18.93
CA CYS A 506 29.16 -37.00 17.66
C CYS A 506 28.52 -35.68 17.31
N ASN A 507 27.57 -35.20 18.14
CA ASN A 507 26.83 -33.95 17.94
C ASN A 507 25.96 -33.90 16.68
N LEU A 508 25.75 -34.97 15.93
CA LEU A 508 24.79 -34.99 14.83
C LEU A 508 23.38 -34.59 15.30
N GLN A 509 22.67 -33.84 14.46
CA GLN A 509 21.47 -33.11 14.82
C GLN A 509 20.26 -33.58 14.05
N TYR A 510 19.14 -33.66 14.75
CA TYR A 510 17.78 -33.85 14.23
C TYR A 510 16.93 -32.65 14.64
N VAL A 511 16.22 -32.02 13.70
CA VAL A 511 15.27 -30.95 13.95
C VAL A 511 13.85 -31.51 13.91
N GLY A 512 13.04 -31.13 14.87
CA GLY A 512 11.62 -31.50 14.92
C GLY A 512 10.76 -30.39 15.51
N GLN A 513 9.44 -30.56 15.37
CA GLN A 513 8.44 -29.63 15.92
C GLN A 513 7.42 -30.34 16.79
N SER A 514 6.76 -29.57 17.65
CA SER A 514 5.66 -30.09 18.47
C SER A 514 4.73 -29.01 18.94
N ASN A 515 3.43 -29.33 18.99
CA ASN A 515 2.42 -28.54 19.70
C ASN A 515 2.44 -28.76 21.21
N ASN A 516 3.07 -29.84 21.71
CA ASN A 516 3.30 -30.11 23.13
C ASN A 516 4.65 -30.81 23.31
N PHE A 517 5.63 -30.09 23.85
CA PHE A 517 7.01 -30.57 23.94
C PHE A 517 7.16 -31.81 24.82
N ARG A 518 6.53 -31.81 25.99
CA ARG A 518 6.62 -32.94 26.94
C ARG A 518 6.09 -34.22 26.32
N SER A 519 4.90 -34.17 25.73
CA SER A 519 4.29 -35.33 25.04
C SER A 519 5.17 -35.83 23.92
N ARG A 520 5.74 -34.95 23.13
CA ARG A 520 6.61 -35.33 22.01
C ARG A 520 7.88 -36.01 22.44
N MET A 521 8.53 -35.51 23.50
CA MET A 521 9.75 -36.13 24.05
C MET A 521 9.47 -37.47 24.70
N ASN A 522 8.35 -37.64 25.37
CA ASN A 522 7.93 -38.94 25.89
C ASN A 522 7.63 -39.91 24.73
N GLY A 523 7.01 -39.45 23.64
CA GLY A 523 6.82 -40.20 22.41
C GLY A 523 8.16 -40.70 21.83
N HIS A 524 9.14 -39.81 21.65
CA HIS A 524 10.49 -40.21 21.17
C HIS A 524 11.13 -41.29 22.06
N LYS A 525 11.02 -41.16 23.38
CA LYS A 525 11.56 -42.18 24.30
C LYS A 525 10.82 -43.52 24.22
N SER A 526 9.51 -43.51 24.07
CA SER A 526 8.71 -44.71 23.88
C SER A 526 9.02 -45.39 22.54
N ASP A 527 9.03 -44.60 21.46
CA ASP A 527 9.29 -45.07 20.11
C ASP A 527 10.70 -45.68 20.01
N PHE A 528 11.70 -45.02 20.59
CA PHE A 528 13.07 -45.51 20.64
C PHE A 528 13.18 -46.87 21.36
N ARG A 529 12.52 -47.03 22.51
CA ARG A 529 12.52 -48.30 23.24
C ARG A 529 11.87 -49.43 22.46
N LEU A 530 10.76 -49.16 21.78
CA LEU A 530 10.06 -50.12 20.95
C LEU A 530 10.93 -50.50 19.75
N TYR A 531 11.62 -49.54 19.14
CA TYR A 531 12.52 -49.75 18.01
C TYR A 531 13.75 -50.59 18.42
N ALA A 532 14.38 -50.29 19.54
CA ALA A 532 15.50 -51.04 20.10
C ALA A 532 15.11 -52.48 20.49
N ALA A 533 13.85 -52.73 20.84
CA ALA A 533 13.31 -54.07 21.12
C ALA A 533 12.91 -54.85 19.85
N GLY A 534 13.22 -54.36 18.65
CA GLY A 534 12.95 -55.05 17.36
C GLY A 534 11.51 -54.92 16.82
N ASN A 535 10.68 -54.02 17.39
CA ASN A 535 9.32 -53.75 16.93
C ASN A 535 9.31 -52.75 15.78
N LEU A 536 9.36 -53.23 14.53
CA LEU A 536 9.64 -52.46 13.30
C LEU A 536 8.43 -51.82 12.62
N ASN A 537 7.25 -51.82 13.17
CA ASN A 537 6.06 -51.31 12.53
C ASN A 537 5.99 -49.76 12.56
N LYS A 538 6.28 -49.13 11.39
CA LYS A 538 6.08 -47.71 11.03
C LYS A 538 6.68 -46.70 12.00
N MET A 539 7.96 -46.33 11.83
CA MET A 539 8.57 -45.24 12.55
C MET A 539 9.09 -44.12 11.63
N ASP A 540 8.57 -42.93 11.84
CA ASP A 540 8.92 -41.70 11.07
C ASP A 540 10.34 -41.16 11.38
N ASN A 541 11.04 -41.70 12.40
CA ASN A 541 12.34 -41.18 12.88
C ASN A 541 13.43 -42.25 12.88
N LYS A 542 13.37 -43.16 11.91
CA LYS A 542 14.28 -44.31 11.83
C LYS A 542 15.76 -43.92 11.88
N LEU A 543 16.18 -42.94 11.08
CA LEU A 543 17.58 -42.47 11.07
C LEU A 543 18.10 -42.01 12.44
N LEU A 544 17.27 -41.30 13.19
CA LEU A 544 17.62 -40.87 14.55
C LEU A 544 17.83 -42.06 15.46
N TYR A 545 16.94 -43.07 15.44
CA TYR A 545 17.00 -44.21 16.32
C TYR A 545 18.12 -45.18 15.93
N ASP A 546 18.35 -45.44 14.65
CA ASP A 546 19.49 -46.22 14.17
C ASP A 546 20.81 -45.59 14.64
N HIS A 547 20.93 -44.28 14.55
CA HIS A 547 22.10 -43.56 14.99
C HIS A 547 22.35 -43.69 16.50
N LEU A 548 21.29 -43.56 17.33
CA LEU A 548 21.40 -43.73 18.79
C LEU A 548 21.80 -45.17 19.17
N ILE A 549 21.30 -46.17 18.45
CA ILE A 549 21.68 -47.60 18.65
C ILE A 549 23.15 -47.83 18.28
N GLN A 550 23.60 -47.25 17.14
CA GLN A 550 25.01 -47.35 16.70
C GLN A 550 26.00 -46.82 17.74
N HIS A 551 25.59 -45.80 18.48
CA HIS A 551 26.40 -45.20 19.55
C HIS A 551 26.14 -45.81 20.95
N ASN A 552 25.33 -46.85 21.02
CA ASN A 552 24.96 -47.53 22.24
C ASN A 552 24.37 -46.58 23.32
N LEU A 553 23.51 -45.65 22.86
CA LEU A 553 22.90 -44.60 23.70
C LEU A 553 21.46 -44.93 24.01
N ASP A 554 21.07 -44.72 25.27
CA ASP A 554 19.69 -44.79 25.76
C ASP A 554 19.08 -43.40 26.03
N TYR A 555 19.82 -42.33 25.72
CA TYR A 555 19.42 -40.94 25.90
C TYR A 555 19.96 -40.06 24.78
N PHE A 556 19.41 -38.84 24.69
CA PHE A 556 19.83 -37.80 23.76
C PHE A 556 19.71 -36.43 24.41
N HIS A 557 20.50 -35.47 23.96
CA HIS A 557 20.34 -34.08 24.35
C HIS A 557 19.27 -33.40 23.51
N VAL A 558 18.51 -32.46 24.10
CA VAL A 558 17.51 -31.70 23.37
C VAL A 558 17.59 -30.21 23.71
N CYS A 559 17.51 -29.37 22.71
CA CYS A 559 17.47 -27.93 22.84
C CYS A 559 16.20 -27.39 22.19
N ILE A 560 15.47 -26.49 22.85
CA ILE A 560 14.39 -25.72 22.21
C ILE A 560 15.04 -24.55 21.49
N VAL A 561 14.80 -24.41 20.18
CA VAL A 561 15.47 -23.39 19.34
C VAL A 561 14.55 -22.31 18.86
N ASP A 562 13.23 -22.56 18.82
CA ASP A 562 12.24 -21.56 18.38
C ASP A 562 10.83 -21.92 18.89
N PHE A 563 9.89 -20.97 18.85
CA PHE A 563 8.51 -21.18 19.23
C PHE A 563 7.56 -20.27 18.43
N VAL A 564 6.25 -20.59 18.42
CA VAL A 564 5.20 -19.78 17.80
C VAL A 564 4.30 -19.20 18.88
N HIS A 565 4.03 -17.90 18.83
CA HIS A 565 3.07 -17.27 19.75
C HIS A 565 1.65 -17.70 19.41
N VAL A 566 0.90 -18.11 20.44
CA VAL A 566 -0.49 -18.63 20.31
C VAL A 566 -1.50 -17.51 20.11
N ALA A 567 -1.20 -16.26 20.53
CA ALA A 567 -2.15 -15.14 20.49
C ALA A 567 -2.67 -14.87 19.05
N ASN A 568 -3.98 -14.89 18.90
CA ASN A 568 -4.75 -14.53 17.69
C ASN A 568 -4.55 -15.42 16.45
N ASN A 569 -4.02 -16.63 16.57
CA ASN A 569 -3.86 -17.54 15.44
C ASN A 569 -4.77 -18.77 15.58
N SER A 570 -5.41 -19.20 14.49
CA SER A 570 -6.10 -20.48 14.47
C SER A 570 -5.09 -21.64 14.57
N ARG A 571 -5.57 -22.83 14.96
CA ARG A 571 -4.71 -24.03 15.06
C ARG A 571 -4.02 -24.37 13.75
N GLU A 572 -4.67 -24.13 12.61
CA GLU A 572 -4.10 -24.34 11.28
C GLU A 572 -3.00 -23.33 10.96
N GLN A 573 -3.21 -22.05 11.29
CA GLN A 573 -2.21 -21.00 11.13
C GLN A 573 -0.98 -21.25 12.00
N LEU A 574 -1.18 -21.68 13.26
CA LEU A 574 -0.09 -22.07 14.15
C LEU A 574 0.73 -23.22 13.56
N GLN A 575 0.07 -24.24 12.99
CA GLN A 575 0.76 -25.37 12.36
C GLN A 575 1.55 -24.94 11.12
N GLN A 576 1.01 -24.06 10.29
CA GLN A 576 1.72 -23.52 9.12
C GLN A 576 2.97 -22.72 9.52
N LEU A 577 2.85 -21.86 10.54
CA LEU A 577 3.96 -21.09 11.08
C LEU A 577 5.04 -22.01 11.67
N LEU A 578 4.63 -23.03 12.40
CA LEU A 578 5.52 -23.99 13.02
C LEU A 578 6.30 -24.80 11.96
N ASN A 579 5.60 -25.29 10.93
CA ASN A 579 6.23 -25.96 9.79
C ASN A 579 7.27 -25.08 9.09
N GLY A 580 6.98 -23.80 8.90
CA GLY A 580 7.92 -22.84 8.32
C GLY A 580 9.17 -22.63 9.17
N LYS A 581 9.03 -22.63 10.51
CA LYS A 581 10.15 -22.50 11.44
C LYS A 581 11.01 -23.77 11.48
N GLU A 582 10.40 -24.94 11.51
CA GLU A 582 11.10 -26.24 11.44
C GLU A 582 11.98 -26.32 10.19
N ARG A 583 11.43 -26.02 9.00
CA ARG A 583 12.19 -25.98 7.74
C ARG A 583 13.38 -25.02 7.82
N LYS A 584 13.17 -23.82 8.35
CA LYS A 584 14.24 -22.83 8.53
C LYS A 584 15.38 -23.37 9.36
N TRP A 585 15.08 -24.11 10.44
CA TRP A 585 16.07 -24.70 11.32
C TRP A 585 16.77 -25.92 10.71
N ILE A 586 16.05 -26.77 9.93
CA ILE A 586 16.64 -27.84 9.14
C ILE A 586 17.70 -27.28 8.18
N TRP A 587 17.39 -26.22 7.45
CA TRP A 587 18.31 -25.53 6.55
C TRP A 587 19.49 -24.86 7.28
N ASN A 588 19.23 -24.15 8.35
CA ASN A 588 20.28 -23.47 9.12
C ASN A 588 21.32 -24.45 9.65
N LEU A 589 20.86 -25.56 10.20
CA LEU A 589 21.74 -26.56 10.80
C LEU A 589 22.28 -27.58 9.78
N GLY A 590 21.74 -27.61 8.55
CA GLY A 590 22.11 -28.61 7.54
C GLY A 590 21.83 -30.04 8.03
N SER A 591 20.73 -30.22 8.79
CA SER A 591 20.46 -31.49 9.50
C SER A 591 19.88 -32.61 8.62
N ILE A 592 19.84 -32.42 7.29
CA ILE A 592 19.41 -33.45 6.34
C ILE A 592 20.56 -34.48 6.14
N THR A 593 20.17 -35.74 6.01
CA THR A 593 21.14 -36.82 5.71
C THR A 593 21.93 -36.52 4.39
N PRO A 594 23.24 -36.82 4.29
CA PRO A 594 24.09 -37.51 5.26
C PRO A 594 24.73 -36.65 6.36
N HIS A 595 24.49 -35.32 6.35
CA HIS A 595 25.13 -34.38 7.27
C HIS A 595 24.39 -34.21 8.62
N GLY A 596 23.21 -34.80 8.75
CA GLY A 596 22.35 -34.81 9.95
C GLY A 596 21.38 -35.97 9.94
N LEU A 597 20.36 -35.93 10.83
CA LEU A 597 19.47 -37.03 11.12
C LEU A 597 18.02 -36.81 10.62
N ASN A 598 17.76 -35.76 9.84
CA ASN A 598 16.50 -35.56 9.14
C ASN A 598 16.50 -36.31 7.79
N GLN A 599 15.38 -36.98 7.43
CA GLN A 599 15.23 -37.70 6.16
C GLN A 599 14.98 -36.73 4.99
N ASP A 600 14.21 -35.67 5.25
CA ASP A 600 13.84 -34.64 4.27
C ASP A 600 13.70 -33.28 4.94
N ASP A 601 13.39 -32.26 4.14
CA ASP A 601 13.19 -30.87 4.59
C ASP A 601 11.77 -30.60 5.11
N GLY A 602 10.94 -31.63 5.33
CA GLY A 602 9.56 -31.54 5.75
C GLY A 602 8.57 -31.16 4.62
N PHE A 603 9.04 -31.00 3.37
CA PHE A 603 8.18 -30.64 2.23
C PHE A 603 7.40 -31.84 1.67
N TYR A 604 8.01 -33.03 1.65
CA TYR A 604 7.43 -34.22 1.04
C TYR A 604 6.40 -34.95 1.92
N SER A 605 6.46 -34.79 3.23
CA SER A 605 5.54 -35.47 4.16
C SER A 605 4.09 -34.93 4.11
N GLN A 606 3.91 -33.67 3.68
CA GLN A 606 2.57 -33.06 3.54
C GLN A 606 1.85 -33.46 2.24
N ASN A 607 2.58 -33.74 1.16
CA ASN A 607 1.99 -34.16 -0.11
C ASN A 607 1.50 -35.61 -0.14
N LYS A 608 1.91 -36.46 0.79
CA LYS A 608 1.37 -37.83 0.93
C LYS A 608 -0.03 -37.86 1.52
N LYS A 609 -0.42 -36.87 2.37
CA LYS A 609 -1.78 -36.77 2.93
C LYS A 609 -2.82 -36.22 1.93
N CYS A 610 -2.41 -35.50 0.91
CA CYS A 610 -3.30 -34.97 -0.15
C CYS A 610 -3.55 -35.97 -1.31
N ARG A 611 -2.87 -37.11 -1.36
CA ARG A 611 -3.09 -38.14 -2.39
C ARG A 611 -3.98 -39.31 -1.95
N SER A 612 -4.52 -39.24 -0.73
CA SER A 612 -5.43 -40.27 -0.16
C SER A 612 -6.80 -39.67 0.23
N LEU A 613 -7.23 -38.60 -0.47
CA LEU A 613 -8.61 -38.12 -0.49
C LEU A 613 -9.13 -38.11 -1.93
#